data_07ec0fb76580186f184a9c09e0388e7b
#
_entry.id   07ec0fb76580186f184a9c09e0388e7b
#
_cell.length_a   1.000
_cell.length_b   1.000
_cell.length_c   1.000
_cell.angle_alpha   90.00
_cell.angle_beta   90.00
_cell.angle_gamma   90.00
#
_symmetry.space_group_name_H-M   'P 1'
#
loop_
_entity.id
_entity.type
_entity.pdbx_description
1 polymer ?
#
loop_
_entity_poly.entity_id
_entity_poly.type
_entity_poly.pdbx_seq_one_letter_code
_entity_poly.pdbx_strand_id
1 'polypeptide(L)'
;MRRVLLAVLIFVAPVCLVSAQDAKVSVDMIGIGAMSCAHWRSTQEHRLEGTVWIYGFWTGLNYVAAASDQTQAQIDMGAIVAEVEKTCAQQTSQTLASAVWTTYLEEVAKTLPR
;
A
#
# COMPACT_ATOMS: atom_id res chain seq x y z
N MET A 1 -48.10 -48.23 11.81
CA MET A 1 -47.18 -47.20 12.36
C MET A 1 -46.14 -46.86 11.31
N ARG A 2 -46.31 -45.73 10.66
CA ARG A 2 -45.32 -45.21 9.70
C ARG A 2 -44.33 -44.34 10.47
N ARG A 3 -43.10 -44.78 10.58
CA ARG A 3 -42.01 -43.94 11.07
C ARG A 3 -41.54 -43.05 9.94
N VAL A 4 -41.85 -41.77 10.03
CA VAL A 4 -41.30 -40.76 9.12
C VAL A 4 -39.90 -40.41 9.62
N LEU A 5 -38.88 -40.90 8.90
CA LEU A 5 -37.51 -40.48 9.10
C LEU A 5 -37.35 -39.11 8.41
N LEU A 6 -37.36 -38.05 9.20
CA LEU A 6 -36.95 -36.70 8.76
C LEU A 6 -35.42 -36.70 8.60
N ALA A 7 -34.97 -36.87 7.36
CA ALA A 7 -33.58 -36.64 7.01
C ALA A 7 -33.33 -35.13 7.03
N VAL A 8 -32.71 -34.62 8.08
CA VAL A 8 -32.23 -33.25 8.13
C VAL A 8 -30.99 -33.18 7.23
N LEU A 9 -31.16 -32.68 6.02
CA LEU A 9 -30.07 -32.34 5.13
C LEU A 9 -29.40 -31.08 5.70
N ILE A 10 -28.30 -31.25 6.41
CA ILE A 10 -27.43 -30.16 6.79
C ILE A 10 -26.67 -29.72 5.55
N PHE A 11 -27.14 -28.65 4.92
CA PHE A 11 -26.38 -27.96 3.86
C PHE A 11 -25.20 -27.24 4.52
N VAL A 12 -24.02 -27.88 4.49
CA VAL A 12 -22.78 -27.18 4.82
C VAL A 12 -22.39 -26.37 3.58
N ALA A 13 -22.75 -25.09 3.56
CA ALA A 13 -22.27 -24.19 2.53
C ALA A 13 -20.74 -24.06 2.66
N PRO A 14 -19.96 -24.28 1.60
CA PRO A 14 -18.53 -24.03 1.66
C PRO A 14 -18.34 -22.52 1.84
N VAL A 15 -17.82 -22.11 3.00
CA VAL A 15 -17.37 -20.74 3.22
C VAL A 15 -16.09 -20.56 2.44
N CYS A 16 -16.20 -19.96 1.24
CA CYS A 16 -15.03 -19.50 0.52
C CYS A 16 -14.41 -18.34 1.30
N LEU A 17 -13.44 -18.64 2.14
CA LEU A 17 -12.58 -17.62 2.72
C LEU A 17 -11.68 -17.08 1.60
N VAL A 18 -12.18 -16.06 0.91
CA VAL A 18 -11.31 -15.26 0.02
C VAL A 18 -10.43 -14.44 0.94
N SER A 19 -9.19 -14.87 1.14
CA SER A 19 -8.20 -14.10 1.86
C SER A 19 -7.95 -12.81 1.09
N ALA A 20 -8.18 -11.64 1.71
CA ALA A 20 -7.89 -10.34 1.13
C ALA A 20 -6.39 -10.16 0.78
N GLN A 21 -5.51 -11.05 1.30
CA GLN A 21 -4.07 -11.06 1.01
C GLN A 21 -3.73 -11.60 -0.38
N ASP A 22 -4.65 -12.33 -1.04
CA ASP A 22 -4.42 -12.89 -2.38
C ASP A 22 -4.79 -11.91 -3.51
N ALA A 23 -5.40 -10.77 -3.19
CA ALA A 23 -5.68 -9.71 -4.15
C ALA A 23 -4.42 -8.89 -4.40
N LYS A 24 -3.50 -9.42 -5.21
CA LYS A 24 -2.37 -8.64 -5.70
C LYS A 24 -2.89 -7.59 -6.68
N VAL A 25 -2.84 -6.34 -6.26
CA VAL A 25 -3.06 -5.21 -7.16
C VAL A 25 -1.85 -5.13 -8.09
N SER A 26 -2.06 -5.44 -9.38
CA SER A 26 -1.04 -5.26 -10.39
C SER A 26 -1.14 -3.83 -10.92
N VAL A 27 -0.07 -3.08 -10.75
CA VAL A 27 0.02 -1.69 -11.22
C VAL A 27 1.22 -1.59 -12.16
N ASP A 28 0.98 -1.05 -13.35
CA ASP A 28 2.06 -0.68 -14.27
C ASP A 28 2.77 0.55 -13.71
N MET A 29 3.95 0.32 -13.16
CA MET A 29 4.74 1.37 -12.55
C MET A 29 5.66 2.02 -13.57
N ILE A 30 5.58 3.34 -13.67
CA ILE A 30 6.39 4.11 -14.62
C ILE A 30 7.49 4.85 -13.87
N GLY A 31 8.71 4.76 -14.40
CA GLY A 31 9.86 5.46 -13.86
C GLY A 31 10.56 4.76 -12.70
N ILE A 32 11.31 5.52 -11.94
CA ILE A 32 12.18 5.01 -10.84
C ILE A 32 11.40 4.35 -9.72
N GLY A 33 10.09 4.58 -9.61
CA GLY A 33 9.22 3.92 -8.65
C GLY A 33 9.20 2.39 -8.79
N ALA A 34 9.44 1.87 -10.00
CA ALA A 34 9.55 0.44 -10.27
C ALA A 34 10.90 -0.15 -9.83
N MET A 35 11.89 0.69 -9.60
CA MET A 35 13.23 0.29 -9.19
C MET A 35 13.30 0.08 -7.67
N SER A 36 14.34 -0.63 -7.22
CA SER A 36 14.51 -0.90 -5.79
C SER A 36 14.87 0.36 -4.98
N CYS A 37 14.60 0.30 -3.69
CA CYS A 37 15.11 1.31 -2.75
C CYS A 37 16.63 1.47 -2.84
N ALA A 38 17.36 0.36 -3.01
CA ALA A 38 18.80 0.39 -3.19
C ALA A 38 19.21 1.18 -4.43
N HIS A 39 18.48 1.03 -5.54
CA HIS A 39 18.73 1.80 -6.76
C HIS A 39 18.52 3.32 -6.54
N TRP A 40 17.43 3.69 -5.90
CA TRP A 40 17.16 5.10 -5.55
C TRP A 40 18.31 5.72 -4.76
N ARG A 41 18.88 4.97 -3.83
CA ARG A 41 19.94 5.43 -2.93
C ARG A 41 21.35 5.31 -3.53
N SER A 42 21.51 4.72 -4.71
CA SER A 42 22.80 4.35 -5.27
C SER A 42 23.65 5.52 -5.75
N THR A 43 23.04 6.56 -6.28
CA THR A 43 23.73 7.77 -6.77
C THR A 43 22.94 9.01 -6.39
N GLN A 44 23.59 10.17 -6.41
CA GLN A 44 22.93 11.44 -6.19
C GLN A 44 21.88 11.75 -7.26
N GLU A 45 22.17 11.39 -8.51
CA GLU A 45 21.26 11.56 -9.64
C GLU A 45 19.98 10.72 -9.45
N HIS A 46 20.13 9.43 -9.16
CA HIS A 46 18.99 8.55 -8.89
C HIS A 46 18.19 9.01 -7.66
N ARG A 47 18.89 9.52 -6.66
CA ARG A 47 18.27 10.03 -5.45
C ARG A 47 17.40 11.26 -5.74
N LEU A 48 17.89 12.17 -6.58
CA LEU A 48 17.13 13.35 -6.99
C LEU A 48 15.91 12.96 -7.84
N GLU A 49 16.10 12.07 -8.82
CA GLU A 49 15.02 11.55 -9.65
C GLU A 49 13.93 10.89 -8.82
N GLY A 50 14.31 10.02 -7.90
CA GLY A 50 13.36 9.33 -7.02
C GLY A 50 12.65 10.27 -6.07
N THR A 51 13.31 11.30 -5.58
CA THR A 51 12.69 12.31 -4.71
C THR A 51 11.56 13.06 -5.44
N VAL A 52 11.79 13.46 -6.68
CA VAL A 52 10.76 14.10 -7.52
C VAL A 52 9.60 13.12 -7.77
N TRP A 53 9.94 11.87 -8.07
CA TRP A 53 8.95 10.81 -8.28
C TRP A 53 8.09 10.58 -7.04
N ILE A 54 8.70 10.54 -5.85
CA ILE A 54 8.01 10.39 -4.56
C ILE A 54 6.96 11.49 -4.38
N TYR A 55 7.32 12.74 -4.62
CA TYR A 55 6.40 13.86 -4.46
C TYR A 55 5.21 13.77 -5.41
N GLY A 56 5.44 13.37 -6.66
CA GLY A 56 4.38 13.17 -7.64
C GLY A 56 3.43 12.04 -7.25
N PHE A 57 3.99 10.91 -6.82
CA PHE A 57 3.20 9.77 -6.37
C PHE A 57 2.40 10.09 -5.11
N TRP A 58 3.02 10.76 -4.14
CA TRP A 58 2.34 11.23 -2.92
C TRP A 58 1.17 12.16 -3.23
N THR A 59 1.39 13.11 -4.12
CA THR A 59 0.34 14.01 -4.59
C THR A 59 -0.82 13.24 -5.22
N GLY A 60 -0.50 12.24 -6.05
CA GLY A 60 -1.50 11.37 -6.65
C GLY A 60 -2.31 10.58 -5.61
N LEU A 61 -1.65 10.08 -4.57
CA LEU A 61 -2.32 9.38 -3.47
C LEU A 61 -3.25 10.33 -2.69
N ASN A 62 -2.82 11.56 -2.42
CA ASN A 62 -3.66 12.58 -1.81
C ASN A 62 -4.88 12.91 -2.68
N TYR A 63 -4.68 13.00 -3.99
CA TYR A 63 -5.77 13.26 -4.94
C TYR A 63 -6.81 12.13 -4.90
N VAL A 64 -6.38 10.88 -4.96
CA VAL A 64 -7.27 9.71 -4.89
C VAL A 64 -8.01 9.68 -3.55
N ALA A 65 -7.32 9.95 -2.46
CA ALA A 65 -7.92 10.01 -1.12
C ALA A 65 -9.01 11.08 -1.06
N ALA A 66 -8.73 12.28 -1.56
CA ALA A 66 -9.70 13.38 -1.60
C ALA A 66 -10.92 13.04 -2.47
N ALA A 67 -10.70 12.45 -3.64
CA ALA A 67 -11.77 12.06 -4.56
C ALA A 67 -12.66 10.93 -4.00
N SER A 68 -12.15 10.15 -3.05
CA SER A 68 -12.82 9.00 -2.44
C SER A 68 -13.32 9.29 -1.01
N ASP A 69 -13.30 10.54 -0.57
CA ASP A 69 -13.60 10.94 0.82
C ASP A 69 -12.75 10.19 1.88
N GLN A 70 -11.53 9.85 1.51
CA GLN A 70 -10.57 9.20 2.41
C GLN A 70 -9.64 10.24 3.05
N THR A 71 -9.07 9.88 4.20
CA THR A 71 -8.10 10.73 4.88
C THR A 71 -6.79 10.83 4.09
N GLN A 72 -6.34 12.06 3.85
CA GLN A 72 -5.02 12.31 3.29
C GLN A 72 -3.96 12.26 4.39
N ALA A 73 -2.74 11.83 4.04
CA ALA A 73 -1.62 11.89 4.96
C ALA A 73 -1.21 13.35 5.21
N GLN A 74 -1.20 13.77 6.46
CA GLN A 74 -0.80 15.11 6.89
C GLN A 74 0.66 15.08 7.33
N ILE A 75 1.55 15.46 6.44
CA ILE A 75 3.00 15.44 6.69
C ILE A 75 3.66 16.56 5.88
N ASP A 76 4.67 17.19 6.46
CA ASP A 76 5.47 18.19 5.76
C ASP A 76 6.26 17.57 4.61
N MET A 77 6.33 18.31 3.51
CA MET A 77 7.05 17.89 2.31
C MET A 77 8.50 17.45 2.62
N GLY A 78 9.20 18.16 3.48
CA GLY A 78 10.58 17.80 3.87
C GLY A 78 10.68 16.51 4.65
N ALA A 79 9.62 16.12 5.36
CA ALA A 79 9.58 14.89 6.14
C ALA A 79 9.22 13.65 5.32
N ILE A 80 8.55 13.82 4.19
CA ILE A 80 8.12 12.69 3.35
C ILE A 80 9.31 11.81 2.95
N VAL A 81 10.34 12.41 2.39
CA VAL A 81 11.54 11.68 1.92
C VAL A 81 12.25 10.99 3.07
N ALA A 82 12.37 11.65 4.23
CA ALA A 82 12.99 11.06 5.41
C ALA A 82 12.22 9.81 5.90
N GLU A 83 10.90 9.86 5.89
CA GLU A 83 10.08 8.71 6.30
C GLU A 83 10.15 7.57 5.26
N VAL A 84 10.16 7.89 3.97
CA VAL A 84 10.35 6.88 2.91
C VAL A 84 11.72 6.22 3.05
N GLU A 85 12.77 6.96 3.39
CA GLU A 85 14.09 6.39 3.64
C GLU A 85 14.10 5.40 4.78
N LYS A 86 13.40 5.67 5.87
CA LYS A 86 13.25 4.74 6.98
C LYS A 86 12.56 3.45 6.55
N THR A 87 11.52 3.56 5.75
CA THR A 87 10.82 2.40 5.20
C THR A 87 11.72 1.60 4.26
N CYS A 88 12.46 2.27 3.39
CA CYS A 88 13.44 1.66 2.50
C CYS A 88 14.55 0.92 3.26
N ALA A 89 14.98 1.45 4.39
CA ALA A 89 16.04 0.84 5.20
C ALA A 89 15.62 -0.51 5.81
N GLN A 90 14.33 -0.73 6.01
CA GLN A 90 13.79 -1.99 6.53
C GLN A 90 13.92 -3.14 5.51
N GLN A 91 13.78 -2.82 4.23
CA GLN A 91 13.92 -3.78 3.14
C GLN A 91 14.38 -3.07 1.87
N THR A 92 15.68 -3.06 1.63
CA THR A 92 16.29 -2.30 0.52
C THR A 92 15.99 -2.87 -0.86
N SER A 93 15.58 -4.13 -0.94
CA SER A 93 15.19 -4.80 -2.19
C SER A 93 13.77 -4.49 -2.64
N GLN A 94 12.93 -3.93 -1.77
CA GLN A 94 11.58 -3.53 -2.17
C GLN A 94 11.63 -2.40 -3.20
N THR A 95 10.58 -2.25 -4.00
CA THR A 95 10.47 -1.13 -4.92
C THR A 95 10.28 0.18 -4.18
N LEU A 96 10.76 1.27 -4.76
CA LEU A 96 10.53 2.60 -4.20
C LEU A 96 9.03 2.89 -4.06
N ALA A 97 8.22 2.50 -5.05
CA ALA A 97 6.77 2.64 -5.00
C ALA A 97 6.15 1.92 -3.80
N SER A 98 6.59 0.69 -3.51
CA SER A 98 6.12 -0.07 -2.35
C SER A 98 6.46 0.63 -1.04
N ALA A 99 7.68 1.16 -0.92
CA ALA A 99 8.11 1.91 0.26
C ALA A 99 7.28 3.17 0.46
N VAL A 100 7.01 3.91 -0.61
CA VAL A 100 6.17 5.13 -0.55
C VAL A 100 4.75 4.78 -0.13
N TRP A 101 4.17 3.75 -0.70
CA TRP A 101 2.82 3.30 -0.36
C TRP A 101 2.70 2.92 1.12
N THR A 102 3.65 2.12 1.62
CA THR A 102 3.69 1.74 3.03
C THR A 102 3.81 2.97 3.94
N THR A 103 4.70 3.89 3.61
CA THR A 103 4.89 5.14 4.35
C THR A 103 3.62 5.99 4.35
N TYR A 104 2.97 6.11 3.21
CA TYR A 104 1.72 6.86 3.09
C TYR A 104 0.64 6.30 4.02
N LEU A 105 0.45 4.99 4.02
CA LEU A 105 -0.53 4.33 4.89
C LEU A 105 -0.22 4.52 6.37
N GLU A 106 1.04 4.46 6.76
CA GLU A 106 1.49 4.72 8.13
C GLU A 106 1.19 6.16 8.56
N GLU A 107 1.43 7.13 7.69
CA GLU A 107 1.14 8.54 7.97
C GLU A 107 -0.37 8.81 8.05
N VAL A 108 -1.18 8.18 7.21
CA VAL A 108 -2.64 8.24 7.32
C VAL A 108 -3.10 7.70 8.68
N ALA A 109 -2.56 6.56 9.11
CA ALA A 109 -2.91 5.94 10.38
C ALA A 109 -2.62 6.85 11.59
N LYS A 110 -1.54 7.65 11.52
CA LYS A 110 -1.19 8.63 12.57
C LYS A 110 -2.18 9.79 12.66
N THR A 111 -2.88 10.13 11.57
CA THR A 111 -3.84 11.24 11.54
C THR A 111 -5.24 10.83 11.95
N LEU A 112 -5.54 9.54 12.01
CA LEU A 112 -6.86 9.05 12.43
C LEU A 112 -7.04 9.25 13.94
N PRO A 113 -8.24 9.64 14.40
CA PRO A 113 -8.51 9.73 15.82
C PRO A 113 -8.44 8.34 16.47
N ARG A 114 -7.75 8.29 17.59
CA ARG A 114 -7.68 7.07 18.43
C ARG A 114 -8.93 6.93 19.29
#